data_ecbfc02aab644515596a88fb64a8f110
#
_entry.id   ecbfc02aab644515596a88fb64a8f110
#
_cell.length_a   1.000
_cell.length_b   1.000
_cell.length_c   1.000
_cell.angle_alpha   90.00
_cell.angle_beta   90.00
_cell.angle_gamma   90.00
#
_symmetry.space_group_name_H-M   'P 1'
#
loop_
_entity.id
_entity.type
_entity.pdbx_description
1 polymer ?
#
loop_
_entity_poly.entity_id
_entity_poly.type
_entity_poly.pdbx_seq_one_letter_code
_entity_poly.pdbx_strand_id
1 'polypeptide(L)'
;VYNRGVGGFTTDDMLKYMDTQIFDVEPSKIFINIGTNDISNPSVSFETALTHMLCNYTEILTQIQTRLPKTDVYLMAYYPVNETDKVPDGEWGKTLFVNRNNHNIPIANIEIQKLAKTFGFHYINVNAGLTDERGMLKKEYTVEGVHMYANAYQIILKNMKPYL
;
A
#
# COMPACT_ATOMS: atom_id res chain seq x y z
N VAL A 1 -2.36 -4.70 19.39
CA VAL A 1 -2.32 -4.45 17.94
C VAL A 1 -3.72 -4.12 17.47
N TYR A 2 -3.88 -3.02 16.74
CA TYR A 2 -5.14 -2.61 16.14
C TYR A 2 -5.05 -2.80 14.63
N ASN A 3 -6.01 -3.51 14.05
CA ASN A 3 -6.19 -3.52 12.60
C ASN A 3 -7.17 -2.39 12.24
N ARG A 4 -6.68 -1.40 11.49
CA ARG A 4 -7.45 -0.24 11.01
C ARG A 4 -7.55 -0.21 9.48
N GLY A 5 -7.13 -1.28 8.80
CA GLY A 5 -7.29 -1.41 7.35
C GLY A 5 -8.77 -1.50 6.96
N VAL A 6 -9.17 -0.69 5.98
CA VAL A 6 -10.52 -0.69 5.42
C VAL A 6 -10.41 -0.97 3.93
N GLY A 7 -11.13 -1.99 3.45
CA GLY A 7 -11.15 -2.35 2.03
C GLY A 7 -11.65 -1.20 1.17
N GLY A 8 -10.96 -0.93 0.07
CA GLY A 8 -11.31 0.14 -0.86
C GLY A 8 -10.85 1.55 -0.49
N PHE A 9 -10.32 1.78 0.71
CA PHE A 9 -9.86 3.12 1.12
C PHE A 9 -8.78 3.65 0.18
N THR A 10 -8.93 4.93 -0.15
CA THR A 10 -7.94 5.77 -0.82
C THR A 10 -7.25 6.69 0.19
N THR A 11 -6.27 7.46 -0.26
CA THR A 11 -5.63 8.50 0.57
C THR A 11 -6.60 9.63 0.91
N ASP A 12 -7.60 9.92 0.06
CA ASP A 12 -8.69 10.87 0.38
C ASP A 12 -9.53 10.37 1.55
N ASP A 13 -9.89 9.08 1.55
CA ASP A 13 -10.62 8.47 2.66
C ASP A 13 -9.80 8.48 3.94
N MET A 14 -8.50 8.20 3.85
CA MET A 14 -7.62 8.26 5.01
C MET A 14 -7.61 9.67 5.61
N LEU A 15 -7.45 10.72 4.82
CA LEU A 15 -7.47 12.11 5.30
C LEU A 15 -8.80 12.44 6.02
N LYS A 16 -9.92 11.97 5.48
CA LYS A 16 -11.24 12.20 6.07
C LYS A 16 -11.43 11.52 7.42
N TYR A 17 -10.81 10.35 7.62
CA TYR A 17 -11.03 9.51 8.79
C TYR A 17 -9.82 9.39 9.72
N MET A 18 -8.79 10.25 9.60
CA MET A 18 -7.56 10.16 10.40
C MET A 18 -7.82 10.14 11.90
N ASP A 19 -8.77 10.91 12.40
CA ASP A 19 -9.08 10.94 13.84
C ASP A 19 -9.44 9.54 14.34
N THR A 20 -10.40 8.88 13.72
CA THR A 20 -10.87 7.55 14.13
C THR A 20 -9.92 6.43 13.73
N GLN A 21 -9.17 6.57 12.64
CA GLN A 21 -8.27 5.52 12.16
C GLN A 21 -6.91 5.53 12.87
N ILE A 22 -6.42 6.70 13.27
CA ILE A 22 -5.06 6.87 13.79
C ILE A 22 -5.07 7.53 15.16
N PHE A 23 -5.65 8.73 15.28
CA PHE A 23 -5.40 9.58 16.43
C PHE A 23 -6.12 9.14 17.70
N ASP A 24 -7.34 8.58 17.61
CA ASP A 24 -8.11 8.10 18.75
C ASP A 24 -7.43 6.97 19.54
N VAL A 25 -6.48 6.28 18.94
CA VAL A 25 -5.77 5.16 19.59
C VAL A 25 -4.36 5.52 20.06
N GLU A 26 -3.86 6.72 19.74
CA GLU A 26 -2.52 7.22 20.12
C GLU A 26 -1.43 6.12 20.02
N PRO A 27 -1.22 5.53 18.84
CA PRO A 27 -0.36 4.38 18.71
C PRO A 27 1.12 4.76 18.89
N SER A 28 1.88 3.92 19.58
CA SER A 28 3.34 4.07 19.67
C SER A 28 4.05 3.69 18.37
N LYS A 29 3.40 2.91 17.51
CA LYS A 29 3.93 2.44 16.23
C LYS A 29 2.82 2.33 15.19
N ILE A 30 3.08 2.80 13.97
CA ILE A 30 2.14 2.75 12.83
C ILE A 30 2.80 2.09 11.65
N PHE A 31 2.11 1.13 11.01
CA PHE A 31 2.45 0.58 9.70
C PHE A 31 1.41 1.05 8.69
N ILE A 32 1.84 1.76 7.65
CA ILE A 32 0.96 2.36 6.64
C ILE A 32 1.19 1.67 5.29
N ASN A 33 0.12 1.10 4.73
CA ASN A 33 0.06 0.59 3.36
C ASN A 33 -1.27 1.05 2.75
N ILE A 34 -1.30 2.28 2.21
CA ILE A 34 -2.45 2.88 1.55
C ILE A 34 -2.00 3.51 0.23
N GLY A 35 -2.89 3.68 -0.73
CA GLY A 35 -2.62 4.35 -2.00
C GLY A 35 -2.75 3.45 -3.25
N THR A 36 -2.79 2.12 -3.08
CA THR A 36 -2.98 1.22 -4.24
C THR A 36 -4.36 1.38 -4.87
N ASN A 37 -5.37 1.82 -4.12
CA ASN A 37 -6.69 2.13 -4.65
C ASN A 37 -6.70 3.47 -5.39
N ASP A 38 -5.88 4.44 -4.96
CA ASP A 38 -5.69 5.71 -5.68
C ASP A 38 -5.14 5.45 -7.07
N ILE A 39 -3.99 4.76 -7.16
CA ILE A 39 -3.33 4.48 -8.44
C ILE A 39 -4.09 3.47 -9.31
N SER A 40 -5.07 2.74 -8.78
CA SER A 40 -5.86 1.78 -9.55
C SER A 40 -6.96 2.41 -10.41
N ASN A 41 -7.21 3.72 -10.28
CA ASN A 41 -8.27 4.40 -11.03
C ASN A 41 -7.97 4.41 -12.53
N PRO A 42 -8.75 3.67 -13.37
CA PRO A 42 -8.50 3.59 -14.80
C PRO A 42 -8.96 4.83 -15.57
N SER A 43 -9.66 5.76 -14.92
CA SER A 43 -10.23 6.97 -15.56
C SER A 43 -9.24 8.12 -15.69
N VAL A 44 -8.07 8.00 -15.06
CA VAL A 44 -6.99 8.98 -15.12
C VAL A 44 -5.66 8.29 -15.43
N SER A 45 -4.66 9.05 -15.88
CA SER A 45 -3.33 8.48 -16.06
C SER A 45 -2.69 8.06 -14.73
N PHE A 46 -1.76 7.11 -14.77
CA PHE A 46 -1.01 6.71 -13.58
C PHE A 46 -0.29 7.89 -12.92
N GLU A 47 0.31 8.76 -13.72
CA GLU A 47 1.03 9.95 -13.24
C GLU A 47 0.10 10.91 -12.49
N THR A 48 -1.12 11.11 -13.02
CA THR A 48 -2.14 11.96 -12.36
C THR A 48 -2.56 11.35 -11.02
N ALA A 49 -2.89 10.06 -11.02
CA ALA A 49 -3.27 9.33 -9.81
C ALA A 49 -2.15 9.33 -8.76
N LEU A 50 -0.90 9.06 -9.19
CA LEU A 50 0.28 9.06 -8.33
C LEU A 50 0.52 10.44 -7.71
N THR A 51 0.43 11.52 -8.51
CA THR A 51 0.63 12.89 -8.03
C THR A 51 -0.40 13.25 -6.96
N HIS A 52 -1.69 12.95 -7.19
CA HIS A 52 -2.75 13.18 -6.22
C HIS A 52 -2.51 12.39 -4.92
N MET A 53 -2.24 11.11 -5.05
CA MET A 53 -1.92 10.22 -3.93
C MET A 53 -0.75 10.77 -3.09
N LEU A 54 0.33 11.21 -3.73
CA LEU A 54 1.51 11.73 -3.03
C LEU A 54 1.24 13.05 -2.32
N CYS A 55 0.39 13.91 -2.88
CA CYS A 55 -0.07 15.13 -2.23
C CYS A 55 -0.82 14.80 -0.93
N ASN A 56 -1.80 13.90 -0.99
CA ASN A 56 -2.55 13.44 0.16
C ASN A 56 -1.66 12.72 1.19
N TYR A 57 -0.74 11.89 0.71
CA TYR A 57 0.20 11.18 1.59
C TYR A 57 1.09 12.16 2.38
N THR A 58 1.56 13.23 1.71
CA THR A 58 2.32 14.30 2.37
C THR A 58 1.52 14.94 3.49
N GLU A 59 0.26 15.24 3.27
CA GLU A 59 -0.65 15.80 4.28
C GLU A 59 -0.88 14.81 5.44
N ILE A 60 -1.13 13.52 5.14
CA ILE A 60 -1.27 12.45 6.14
C ILE A 60 -0.03 12.40 7.05
N LEU A 61 1.16 12.36 6.45
CA LEU A 61 2.40 12.25 7.21
C LEU A 61 2.70 13.52 8.02
N THR A 62 2.36 14.70 7.49
CA THR A 62 2.46 15.98 8.20
C THR A 62 1.59 15.99 9.46
N GLN A 63 0.35 15.54 9.35
CA GLN A 63 -0.55 15.45 10.50
C GLN A 63 -0.07 14.43 11.52
N ILE A 64 0.42 13.26 11.09
CA ILE A 64 0.97 12.25 12.01
C ILE A 64 2.20 12.83 12.72
N GLN A 65 3.15 13.42 12.01
CA GLN A 65 4.35 14.00 12.59
C GLN A 65 4.05 15.10 13.62
N THR A 66 3.02 15.92 13.33
CA THR A 66 2.62 17.04 14.20
C THR A 66 1.87 16.56 15.45
N ARG A 67 0.92 15.64 15.28
CA ARG A 67 0.01 15.20 16.35
C ARG A 67 0.55 14.04 17.17
N LEU A 68 1.42 13.22 16.58
CA LEU A 68 2.02 12.03 17.20
C LEU A 68 3.56 12.03 17.06
N PRO A 69 4.27 13.06 17.57
CA PRO A 69 5.70 13.26 17.32
C PRO A 69 6.62 12.17 17.90
N LYS A 70 6.09 11.29 18.75
CA LYS A 70 6.83 10.18 19.37
C LYS A 70 6.49 8.81 18.79
N THR A 71 5.64 8.77 17.77
CA THR A 71 5.20 7.51 17.13
C THR A 71 6.21 7.07 16.09
N ASP A 72 6.62 5.80 16.15
CA ASP A 72 7.41 5.18 15.10
C ASP A 72 6.54 4.89 13.88
N VAL A 73 6.88 5.46 12.73
CA VAL A 73 6.07 5.33 11.50
C VAL A 73 6.83 4.54 10.45
N TYR A 74 6.18 3.49 9.93
CA TYR A 74 6.69 2.60 8.90
C TYR A 74 5.80 2.68 7.66
N LEU A 75 6.33 3.24 6.57
CA LEU A 75 5.70 3.20 5.26
C LEU A 75 6.08 1.89 4.59
N MET A 76 5.09 1.14 4.16
CA MET A 76 5.29 -0.19 3.57
C MET A 76 5.28 -0.13 2.05
N ALA A 77 6.18 -0.87 1.42
CA ALA A 77 6.12 -1.11 -0.01
C ALA A 77 4.76 -1.72 -0.41
N TYR A 78 4.19 -1.28 -1.51
CA TYR A 78 3.03 -1.92 -2.12
C TYR A 78 3.38 -3.34 -2.56
N TYR A 79 2.40 -4.21 -2.49
CA TYR A 79 2.55 -5.61 -2.86
C TYR A 79 2.57 -5.76 -4.39
N PRO A 80 3.31 -6.77 -4.91
CA PRO A 80 3.22 -7.14 -6.32
C PRO A 80 1.81 -7.65 -6.65
N VAL A 81 1.45 -7.62 -7.93
CA VAL A 81 0.18 -8.16 -8.46
C VAL A 81 0.44 -9.31 -9.41
N ASN A 82 -0.60 -10.12 -9.72
CA ASN A 82 -0.57 -11.11 -10.80
C ASN A 82 -1.52 -10.66 -11.89
N GLU A 83 -1.00 -9.94 -12.86
CA GLU A 83 -1.75 -9.32 -13.96
C GLU A 83 -1.91 -10.23 -15.19
N THR A 84 -1.56 -11.52 -15.07
CA THR A 84 -1.62 -12.48 -16.18
C THR A 84 -2.37 -13.76 -15.85
N ASP A 85 -2.03 -14.46 -14.77
CA ASP A 85 -2.51 -15.82 -14.51
C ASP A 85 -3.85 -15.87 -13.74
N LYS A 86 -4.23 -14.73 -13.13
CA LYS A 86 -5.39 -14.61 -12.24
C LYS A 86 -6.26 -13.41 -12.55
N VAL A 87 -6.22 -12.93 -13.80
CA VAL A 87 -7.06 -11.80 -14.23
C VAL A 87 -8.52 -12.24 -14.28
N PRO A 88 -9.45 -11.54 -13.62
CA PRO A 88 -10.87 -11.83 -13.71
C PRO A 88 -11.40 -11.63 -15.13
N ASP A 89 -12.42 -12.38 -15.48
CA ASP A 89 -13.15 -12.19 -16.73
C ASP A 89 -13.95 -10.87 -16.74
N GLY A 90 -14.24 -10.36 -17.93
CA GLY A 90 -15.10 -9.19 -18.15
C GLY A 90 -14.41 -7.84 -17.95
N GLU A 91 -15.22 -6.77 -17.89
CA GLU A 91 -14.72 -5.38 -17.85
C GLU A 91 -13.91 -5.07 -16.59
N TRP A 92 -14.25 -5.66 -15.45
CA TRP A 92 -13.49 -5.47 -14.23
C TRP A 92 -12.05 -5.96 -14.38
N GLY A 93 -11.83 -7.14 -14.94
CA GLY A 93 -10.48 -7.66 -15.18
C GLY A 93 -9.68 -6.77 -16.13
N LYS A 94 -10.32 -6.19 -17.15
CA LYS A 94 -9.66 -5.28 -18.10
C LYS A 94 -9.16 -3.99 -17.43
N THR A 95 -9.85 -3.51 -16.41
CA THR A 95 -9.52 -2.25 -15.74
C THR A 95 -8.64 -2.41 -14.50
N LEU A 96 -8.64 -3.60 -13.90
CA LEU A 96 -7.99 -3.88 -12.61
C LEU A 96 -6.50 -3.56 -12.59
N PHE A 97 -5.80 -3.79 -13.72
CA PHE A 97 -4.36 -3.66 -13.85
C PHE A 97 -3.90 -2.53 -14.79
N VAL A 98 -4.81 -1.67 -15.27
CA VAL A 98 -4.45 -0.56 -16.17
C VAL A 98 -3.34 0.30 -15.55
N ASN A 99 -3.50 0.71 -14.33
CA ASN A 99 -2.52 1.53 -13.60
C ASN A 99 -1.85 0.76 -12.45
N ARG A 100 -2.56 -0.17 -11.80
CA ARG A 100 -2.02 -1.01 -10.73
C ARG A 100 -1.40 -2.29 -11.32
N ASN A 101 -0.18 -2.19 -11.79
CA ASN A 101 0.56 -3.28 -12.45
C ASN A 101 2.02 -3.32 -11.95
N ASN A 102 2.75 -4.39 -12.29
CA ASN A 102 4.14 -4.56 -11.82
C ASN A 102 5.16 -3.64 -12.51
N HIS A 103 4.75 -2.82 -13.47
CA HIS A 103 5.55 -1.72 -13.99
C HIS A 103 5.40 -0.46 -13.11
N ASN A 104 4.19 -0.11 -12.74
CA ASN A 104 3.87 1.14 -12.03
C ASN A 104 4.08 1.04 -10.51
N ILE A 105 3.81 -0.13 -9.90
CA ILE A 105 4.00 -0.35 -8.46
C ILE A 105 5.41 -0.04 -7.99
N PRO A 106 6.50 -0.47 -8.66
CA PRO A 106 7.86 -0.08 -8.29
C PRO A 106 8.10 1.44 -8.34
N ILE A 107 7.52 2.14 -9.32
CA ILE A 107 7.62 3.61 -9.42
C ILE A 107 6.96 4.26 -8.20
N ALA A 108 5.74 3.84 -7.86
CA ALA A 108 5.06 4.34 -6.67
C ALA A 108 5.85 4.02 -5.38
N ASN A 109 6.45 2.83 -5.26
CA ASN A 109 7.27 2.45 -4.12
C ASN A 109 8.51 3.34 -3.95
N ILE A 110 9.15 3.76 -5.05
CA ILE A 110 10.26 4.72 -5.01
C ILE A 110 9.80 6.05 -4.41
N GLU A 111 8.63 6.54 -4.80
CA GLU A 111 8.11 7.81 -4.28
C GLU A 111 7.71 7.70 -2.79
N ILE A 112 7.10 6.59 -2.36
CA ILE A 112 6.82 6.33 -0.94
C ILE A 112 8.12 6.25 -0.12
N GLN A 113 9.17 5.64 -0.66
CA GLN A 113 10.48 5.60 -0.01
C GLN A 113 11.09 7.00 0.15
N LYS A 114 10.93 7.87 -0.87
CA LYS A 114 11.36 9.27 -0.79
C LYS A 114 10.60 10.04 0.28
N LEU A 115 9.28 9.86 0.35
CA LEU A 115 8.45 10.47 1.41
C LEU A 115 8.90 10.01 2.80
N ALA A 116 9.10 8.72 3.02
CA ALA A 116 9.60 8.20 4.29
C ALA A 116 10.91 8.90 4.69
N LYS A 117 11.85 9.01 3.76
CA LYS A 117 13.12 9.71 3.99
C LYS A 117 12.93 11.19 4.31
N THR A 118 12.03 11.88 3.60
CA THR A 118 11.76 13.31 3.80
C THR A 118 11.21 13.60 5.20
N PHE A 119 10.33 12.73 5.71
CA PHE A 119 9.73 12.87 7.03
C PHE A 119 10.58 12.26 8.18
N GLY A 120 11.71 11.61 7.86
CA GLY A 120 12.50 10.88 8.85
C GLY A 120 11.81 9.60 9.36
N PHE A 121 10.88 9.02 8.59
CA PHE A 121 10.16 7.80 8.88
C PHE A 121 10.85 6.59 8.24
N HIS A 122 10.44 5.39 8.63
CA HIS A 122 10.98 4.16 8.10
C HIS A 122 10.25 3.76 6.80
N TYR A 123 11.00 3.24 5.83
CA TYR A 123 10.44 2.52 4.70
C TYR A 123 10.81 1.05 4.81
N ILE A 124 9.83 0.16 4.69
CA ILE A 124 10.05 -1.29 4.73
C ILE A 124 9.45 -1.98 3.51
N ASN A 125 10.17 -2.98 3.00
CA ASN A 125 9.69 -3.88 1.96
C ASN A 125 9.60 -5.30 2.51
N VAL A 126 8.38 -5.78 2.69
CA VAL A 126 8.07 -7.10 3.26
C VAL A 126 7.65 -8.12 2.20
N ASN A 127 7.94 -7.87 0.92
CA ASN A 127 7.48 -8.66 -0.22
C ASN A 127 8.35 -9.90 -0.51
N ALA A 128 9.46 -10.11 0.21
CA ALA A 128 10.34 -11.23 -0.03
C ALA A 128 9.59 -12.58 0.02
N GLY A 129 9.72 -13.37 -1.05
CA GLY A 129 9.06 -14.67 -1.20
C GLY A 129 7.64 -14.65 -1.79
N LEU A 130 7.06 -13.47 -2.05
CA LEU A 130 5.72 -13.34 -2.65
C LEU A 130 5.71 -13.53 -4.17
N THR A 131 6.84 -13.25 -4.85
CA THR A 131 6.88 -13.24 -6.32
C THR A 131 7.42 -14.54 -6.91
N ASP A 132 6.97 -14.83 -8.13
CA ASP A 132 7.56 -15.84 -9.02
C ASP A 132 8.81 -15.28 -9.75
N GLU A 133 9.38 -16.09 -10.66
CA GLU A 133 10.57 -15.75 -11.44
C GLU A 133 10.35 -14.55 -12.39
N ARG A 134 9.11 -14.24 -12.73
CA ARG A 134 8.71 -13.09 -13.56
C ARG A 134 8.53 -11.80 -12.73
N GLY A 135 8.64 -11.88 -11.40
CA GLY A 135 8.38 -10.77 -10.50
C GLY A 135 6.89 -10.54 -10.18
N MET A 136 6.00 -11.43 -10.63
CA MET A 136 4.57 -11.35 -10.36
C MET A 136 4.21 -12.03 -9.05
N LEU A 137 3.17 -11.54 -8.38
CA LEU A 137 2.60 -12.25 -7.22
C LEU A 137 2.25 -13.68 -7.61
N LYS A 138 2.75 -14.66 -6.85
CA LYS A 138 2.50 -16.08 -7.15
C LYS A 138 1.01 -16.37 -7.20
N LYS A 139 0.57 -17.12 -8.21
CA LYS A 139 -0.84 -17.43 -8.44
C LYS A 139 -1.52 -18.17 -7.28
N GLU A 140 -0.76 -18.94 -6.50
CA GLU A 140 -1.25 -19.64 -5.32
C GLU A 140 -1.40 -18.72 -4.09
N TYR A 141 -0.98 -17.46 -4.19
CA TYR A 141 -1.08 -16.46 -3.12
C TYR A 141 -2.19 -15.46 -3.35
N THR A 142 -2.84 -15.47 -4.50
CA THR A 142 -3.83 -14.45 -4.85
C THR A 142 -5.16 -15.04 -5.31
N VAL A 143 -6.23 -14.30 -5.01
CA VAL A 143 -7.61 -14.64 -5.40
C VAL A 143 -7.80 -14.29 -6.88
N GLU A 144 -7.54 -13.05 -7.25
CA GLU A 144 -7.79 -12.49 -8.58
C GLU A 144 -6.65 -11.56 -9.07
N GLY A 145 -5.47 -11.81 -8.55
CA GLY A 145 -4.27 -11.07 -8.94
C GLY A 145 -3.89 -9.91 -8.02
N VAL A 146 -4.78 -9.46 -7.13
CA VAL A 146 -4.55 -8.35 -6.19
C VAL A 146 -4.71 -8.79 -4.75
N HIS A 147 -5.90 -9.30 -4.37
CA HIS A 147 -6.17 -9.75 -3.01
C HIS A 147 -5.47 -11.08 -2.72
N MET A 148 -4.91 -11.19 -1.53
CA MET A 148 -4.09 -12.32 -1.15
C MET A 148 -4.82 -13.30 -0.24
N TYR A 149 -4.47 -14.57 -0.37
CA TYR A 149 -4.86 -15.62 0.57
C TYR A 149 -4.05 -15.55 1.88
N ALA A 150 -4.52 -16.28 2.89
CA ALA A 150 -3.90 -16.34 4.22
C ALA A 150 -2.43 -16.81 4.19
N ASN A 151 -2.07 -17.71 3.28
CA ASN A 151 -0.69 -18.20 3.12
C ASN A 151 0.29 -17.10 2.71
N ALA A 152 -0.13 -16.14 1.87
CA ALA A 152 0.68 -14.97 1.53
C ALA A 152 0.84 -14.03 2.73
N TYR A 153 -0.23 -13.79 3.50
CA TYR A 153 -0.15 -12.99 4.72
C TYR A 153 0.73 -13.60 5.80
N GLN A 154 0.87 -14.93 5.86
CA GLN A 154 1.84 -15.59 6.74
C GLN A 154 3.30 -15.24 6.37
N ILE A 155 3.61 -15.13 5.07
CA ILE A 155 4.93 -14.69 4.60
C ILE A 155 5.16 -13.22 4.97
N ILE A 156 4.18 -12.35 4.71
CA ILE A 156 4.22 -10.92 5.07
C ILE A 156 4.47 -10.78 6.58
N LEU A 157 3.71 -11.48 7.41
CA LEU A 157 3.87 -11.44 8.86
C LEU A 157 5.27 -11.90 9.28
N LYS A 158 5.79 -12.97 8.69
CA LYS A 158 7.16 -13.43 8.95
C LYS A 158 8.19 -12.33 8.64
N ASN A 159 8.02 -11.63 7.50
CA ASN A 159 8.91 -10.56 7.06
C ASN A 159 8.72 -9.27 7.88
N MET A 160 7.56 -9.06 8.50
CA MET A 160 7.30 -7.94 9.40
C MET A 160 7.87 -8.12 10.81
N LYS A 161 8.10 -9.36 11.27
CA LYS A 161 8.54 -9.63 12.64
C LYS A 161 9.72 -8.79 13.14
N PRO A 162 10.76 -8.48 12.31
CA PRO A 162 11.88 -7.65 12.76
C PRO A 162 11.51 -6.20 13.11
N TYR A 163 10.33 -5.73 12.71
CA TYR A 163 9.86 -4.36 12.89
C TYR A 163 8.77 -4.22 13.95
N LEU A 164 8.25 -5.33 14.49
CA LEU A 164 7.16 -5.36 15.48
C LEU A 164 7.61 -5.01 16.90
#